data_d48230a10fbefcd0c2b7fe9987c9651c
#
_entry.id   d48230a10fbefcd0c2b7fe9987c9651c
#
_cell.length_a   1.000
_cell.length_b   1.000
_cell.length_c   1.000
_cell.angle_alpha   90.00
_cell.angle_beta   90.00
_cell.angle_gamma   90.00
#
_symmetry.space_group_name_H-M   'P 1'
#
loop_
_entity.id
_entity.type
_entity.pdbx_description
1 polymer ?
#
loop_
_entity_poly.entity_id
_entity_poly.type
_entity_poly.pdbx_seq_one_letter_code
_entity_poly.pdbx_strand_id
1 'polypeptide(L)'
;CAPGNAGISNVAECIDIGDSDIENLLKFAKENQIDLTIVGPEIPLVAGIVDAFEKEGLKIFGPNKECAQLEGSKAFSKDFMIRHNLPTAKYKEYTNLDEAISEIDSFGYPVVIKADGLAAGKGVVIPENREDAITTLKEMMSDKKFGKAGDKIVVEEFLNGIETSILAFVDNDTIVPMVSSKDHKKVFE
;
A
#
# COMPACT_ATOMS: atom_id res chain seq x y z
N CYS A 1 -11.59 2.72 -19.27
CA CYS A 1 -10.93 2.13 -18.10
C CYS A 1 -10.15 0.89 -18.51
N ALA A 2 -8.97 0.64 -17.92
CA ALA A 2 -8.16 -0.53 -18.19
C ALA A 2 -7.75 -1.19 -16.84
N PRO A 3 -8.08 -2.48 -16.63
CA PRO A 3 -8.97 -3.29 -17.49
C PRO A 3 -10.45 -2.94 -17.34
N GLY A 4 -10.86 -2.30 -16.24
CA GLY A 4 -12.26 -2.10 -15.88
C GLY A 4 -12.89 -3.36 -15.23
N ASN A 5 -14.19 -3.37 -15.09
CA ASN A 5 -14.99 -4.49 -14.61
C ASN A 5 -16.45 -4.40 -15.08
N ALA A 6 -17.28 -5.41 -14.77
CA ALA A 6 -18.68 -5.44 -15.19
C ALA A 6 -19.54 -4.25 -14.72
N GLY A 7 -19.23 -3.65 -13.57
CA GLY A 7 -19.91 -2.45 -13.09
C GLY A 7 -19.48 -1.20 -13.88
N ILE A 8 -18.18 -1.08 -14.14
CA ILE A 8 -17.61 0.04 -14.90
C ILE A 8 -18.10 0.04 -16.35
N SER A 9 -18.27 -1.15 -16.96
CA SER A 9 -18.74 -1.26 -18.35
C SER A 9 -20.15 -0.66 -18.61
N ASN A 10 -20.91 -0.38 -17.54
CA ASN A 10 -22.22 0.31 -17.68
C ASN A 10 -22.06 1.82 -17.86
N VAL A 11 -20.91 2.40 -17.52
CA VAL A 11 -20.71 3.85 -17.49
C VAL A 11 -19.46 4.32 -18.24
N ALA A 12 -18.57 3.38 -18.61
CA ALA A 12 -17.34 3.68 -19.33
C ALA A 12 -16.91 2.50 -20.22
N GLU A 13 -16.14 2.80 -21.24
CA GLU A 13 -15.50 1.78 -22.06
C GLU A 13 -14.41 1.04 -21.27
N CYS A 14 -14.43 -0.29 -21.33
CA CYS A 14 -13.42 -1.15 -20.71
C CYS A 14 -12.48 -1.69 -21.79
N ILE A 15 -11.18 -1.49 -21.58
CA ILE A 15 -10.12 -1.95 -22.50
C ILE A 15 -9.42 -3.14 -21.86
N ASP A 16 -9.32 -4.23 -22.58
CA ASP A 16 -8.70 -5.47 -22.09
C ASP A 16 -7.16 -5.37 -22.07
N ILE A 17 -6.67 -4.48 -21.22
CA ILE A 17 -5.25 -4.30 -20.90
C ILE A 17 -5.14 -4.31 -19.40
N GLY A 18 -4.30 -5.19 -18.82
CA GLY A 18 -4.04 -5.25 -17.40
C GLY A 18 -3.44 -3.96 -16.85
N ASP A 19 -3.77 -3.59 -15.62
CA ASP A 19 -3.28 -2.38 -14.96
C ASP A 19 -1.75 -2.34 -14.78
N SER A 20 -1.11 -3.49 -14.77
CA SER A 20 0.34 -3.64 -14.65
C SER A 20 1.07 -3.71 -15.99
N ASP A 21 0.35 -3.74 -17.11
CA ASP A 21 0.90 -3.77 -18.46
C ASP A 21 1.17 -2.35 -18.98
N ILE A 22 2.18 -1.71 -18.37
CA ILE A 22 2.52 -0.30 -18.63
C ILE A 22 2.81 -0.05 -20.12
N GLU A 23 3.45 -0.99 -20.80
CA GLU A 23 3.83 -0.85 -22.21
C GLU A 23 2.58 -0.74 -23.11
N ASN A 24 1.63 -1.65 -22.96
CA ASN A 24 0.40 -1.63 -23.74
C ASN A 24 -0.53 -0.48 -23.34
N LEU A 25 -0.57 -0.10 -22.05
CA LEU A 25 -1.31 1.08 -21.59
C LEU A 25 -0.75 2.36 -22.23
N LEU A 26 0.58 2.52 -22.25
CA LEU A 26 1.25 3.66 -22.86
C LEU A 26 0.97 3.73 -24.37
N LYS A 27 1.10 2.60 -25.06
CA LYS A 27 0.78 2.49 -26.48
C LYS A 27 -0.66 2.87 -26.77
N PHE A 28 -1.61 2.32 -26.02
CA PHE A 28 -3.04 2.63 -26.13
C PHE A 28 -3.32 4.12 -25.93
N ALA A 29 -2.72 4.73 -24.91
CA ALA A 29 -2.91 6.16 -24.62
C ALA A 29 -2.43 7.04 -25.77
N LYS A 30 -1.30 6.71 -26.41
CA LYS A 30 -0.79 7.43 -27.58
C LYS A 30 -1.69 7.27 -28.82
N GLU A 31 -2.04 6.02 -29.14
CA GLU A 31 -2.82 5.71 -30.35
C GLU A 31 -4.24 6.31 -30.29
N ASN A 32 -4.80 6.39 -29.09
CA ASN A 32 -6.15 6.94 -28.87
C ASN A 32 -6.16 8.40 -28.40
N GLN A 33 -5.02 9.06 -28.36
CA GLN A 33 -4.88 10.49 -28.00
C GLN A 33 -5.56 10.81 -26.64
N ILE A 34 -5.28 10.00 -25.62
CA ILE A 34 -5.86 10.18 -24.28
C ILE A 34 -5.36 11.49 -23.67
N ASP A 35 -6.27 12.38 -23.31
CA ASP A 35 -5.97 13.71 -22.77
C ASP A 35 -5.38 13.66 -21.35
N LEU A 36 -5.84 12.73 -20.52
CA LEU A 36 -5.40 12.54 -19.13
C LEU A 36 -5.60 11.10 -18.69
N THR A 37 -4.59 10.52 -18.10
CA THR A 37 -4.67 9.22 -17.43
C THR A 37 -4.69 9.40 -15.91
N ILE A 38 -5.60 8.73 -15.23
CA ILE A 38 -5.69 8.72 -13.75
C ILE A 38 -5.40 7.29 -13.28
N VAL A 39 -4.44 7.13 -12.38
CA VAL A 39 -4.04 5.83 -11.86
C VAL A 39 -4.65 5.64 -10.47
N GLY A 40 -5.56 4.67 -10.35
CA GLY A 40 -6.22 4.33 -9.08
C GLY A 40 -5.46 3.30 -8.25
N PRO A 41 -5.02 2.14 -8.82
CA PRO A 41 -4.38 1.09 -8.04
C PRO A 41 -2.90 1.36 -7.77
N GLU A 42 -2.39 0.80 -6.67
CA GLU A 42 -1.01 1.03 -6.19
C GLU A 42 0.04 0.29 -7.03
N ILE A 43 -0.31 -0.89 -7.56
CA ILE A 43 0.65 -1.76 -8.28
C ILE A 43 1.29 -1.05 -9.47
N PRO A 44 0.55 -0.46 -10.42
CA PRO A 44 1.14 0.27 -11.52
C PRO A 44 1.93 1.51 -11.09
N LEU A 45 1.52 2.18 -9.99
CA LEU A 45 2.24 3.33 -9.44
C LEU A 45 3.64 2.92 -8.95
N VAL A 46 3.72 1.87 -8.15
CA VAL A 46 4.99 1.31 -7.65
C VAL A 46 5.85 0.77 -8.80
N ALA A 47 5.23 0.25 -9.85
CA ALA A 47 5.93 -0.19 -11.05
C ALA A 47 6.49 0.97 -11.89
N GLY A 48 5.97 2.21 -11.72
CA GLY A 48 6.48 3.42 -12.37
C GLY A 48 5.72 3.84 -13.64
N ILE A 49 4.41 3.60 -13.68
CA ILE A 49 3.57 4.01 -14.82
C ILE A 49 3.61 5.52 -15.03
N VAL A 50 3.65 6.31 -13.95
CA VAL A 50 3.68 7.78 -14.04
C VAL A 50 4.97 8.22 -14.73
N ASP A 51 6.12 7.72 -14.30
CA ASP A 51 7.43 8.03 -14.87
C ASP A 51 7.48 7.65 -16.38
N ALA A 52 6.87 6.52 -16.74
CA ALA A 52 6.83 6.06 -18.13
C ALA A 52 5.99 7.00 -19.02
N PHE A 53 4.82 7.44 -18.53
CA PHE A 53 3.93 8.33 -19.29
C PHE A 53 4.49 9.75 -19.40
N GLU A 54 5.04 10.29 -18.31
CA GLU A 54 5.68 11.62 -18.31
C GLU A 54 6.88 11.69 -19.26
N LYS A 55 7.71 10.64 -19.29
CA LYS A 55 8.83 10.53 -20.24
C LYS A 55 8.39 10.65 -21.70
N GLU A 56 7.19 10.21 -22.01
CA GLU A 56 6.59 10.28 -23.34
C GLU A 56 5.70 11.52 -23.56
N GLY A 57 5.69 12.44 -22.59
CA GLY A 57 4.94 13.70 -22.65
C GLY A 57 3.43 13.55 -22.50
N LEU A 58 2.96 12.41 -21.99
CA LEU A 58 1.54 12.17 -21.74
C LEU A 58 1.15 12.66 -20.34
N LYS A 59 -0.02 13.30 -20.26
CA LYS A 59 -0.56 13.75 -18.96
C LYS A 59 -1.07 12.56 -18.17
N ILE A 60 -0.59 12.45 -16.94
CA ILE A 60 -0.98 11.40 -16.02
C ILE A 60 -1.10 11.96 -14.60
N PHE A 61 -2.07 11.49 -13.83
CA PHE A 61 -2.25 11.82 -12.43
C PHE A 61 -1.98 10.61 -11.54
N GLY A 62 -1.05 10.77 -10.63
CA GLY A 62 -0.60 9.79 -9.66
C GLY A 62 0.81 10.12 -9.17
N PRO A 63 1.27 9.54 -8.05
CA PRO A 63 2.65 9.69 -7.60
C PRO A 63 3.61 8.97 -8.56
N ASN A 64 4.79 9.53 -8.75
CA ASN A 64 5.88 8.84 -9.45
C ASN A 64 6.35 7.62 -8.64
N LYS A 65 7.21 6.80 -9.24
CA LYS A 65 7.68 5.55 -8.64
C LYS A 65 8.33 5.75 -7.27
N GLU A 66 9.08 6.82 -7.07
CA GLU A 66 9.76 7.12 -5.82
C GLU A 66 8.72 7.46 -4.73
N CYS A 67 7.79 8.36 -5.00
CA CYS A 67 6.73 8.73 -4.06
C CYS A 67 5.76 7.57 -3.79
N ALA A 68 5.49 6.72 -4.78
CA ALA A 68 4.65 5.54 -4.62
C ALA A 68 5.19 4.52 -3.59
N GLN A 69 6.48 4.61 -3.23
CA GLN A 69 7.06 3.77 -2.16
C GLN A 69 6.43 4.04 -0.78
N LEU A 70 5.83 5.19 -0.55
CA LEU A 70 5.09 5.46 0.68
C LEU A 70 3.93 4.48 0.91
N GLU A 71 3.35 3.95 -0.16
CA GLU A 71 2.35 2.87 -0.09
C GLU A 71 2.98 1.50 -0.39
N GLY A 72 3.96 1.47 -1.28
CA GLY A 72 4.60 0.23 -1.75
C GLY A 72 5.41 -0.52 -0.71
N SER A 73 5.96 0.19 0.30
CA SER A 73 6.77 -0.38 1.38
C SER A 73 6.40 0.25 2.72
N LYS A 74 5.93 -0.57 3.63
CA LYS A 74 5.58 -0.14 5.01
C LYS A 74 6.82 0.30 5.77
N ALA A 75 7.93 -0.39 5.57
CA ALA A 75 9.22 -0.05 6.15
C ALA A 75 9.69 1.33 5.67
N PHE A 76 9.66 1.58 4.36
CA PHE A 76 10.00 2.88 3.80
C PHE A 76 9.09 4.00 4.35
N SER A 77 7.78 3.75 4.40
CA SER A 77 6.80 4.71 4.93
C SER A 77 7.06 5.04 6.40
N LYS A 78 7.37 4.05 7.22
CA LYS A 78 7.71 4.23 8.64
C LYS A 78 8.99 5.03 8.84
N ASP A 79 10.06 4.69 8.12
CA ASP A 79 11.32 5.42 8.15
C ASP A 79 11.11 6.88 7.71
N PHE A 80 10.34 7.10 6.65
CA PHE A 80 9.98 8.42 6.17
C PHE A 80 9.26 9.23 7.27
N MET A 81 8.25 8.64 7.93
CA MET A 81 7.51 9.32 9.00
C MET A 81 8.42 9.71 10.17
N ILE A 82 9.33 8.83 10.59
CA ILE A 82 10.28 9.13 11.67
C ILE A 82 11.24 10.27 11.26
N ARG A 83 11.82 10.19 10.07
CA ARG A 83 12.75 11.23 9.57
C ARG A 83 12.12 12.61 9.49
N HIS A 84 10.81 12.66 9.22
CA HIS A 84 10.06 13.91 9.08
C HIS A 84 9.25 14.27 10.33
N ASN A 85 9.45 13.58 11.46
CA ASN A 85 8.73 13.80 12.71
C ASN A 85 7.20 13.74 12.56
N LEU A 86 6.70 12.88 11.68
CA LEU A 86 5.26 12.63 11.53
C LEU A 86 4.81 11.61 12.59
N PRO A 87 3.64 11.84 13.23
CA PRO A 87 3.11 10.89 14.20
C PRO A 87 2.89 9.51 13.57
N THR A 88 3.45 8.49 14.20
CA THR A 88 3.26 7.10 13.79
C THR A 88 3.42 6.17 14.99
N ALA A 89 2.87 4.96 14.92
CA ALA A 89 3.06 3.94 15.94
C ALA A 89 4.54 3.57 16.08
N LYS A 90 4.98 3.28 17.31
CA LYS A 90 6.31 2.68 17.55
C LYS A 90 6.45 1.41 16.74
N TYR A 91 7.55 1.23 16.05
CA TYR A 91 7.77 0.09 15.17
C TYR A 91 9.22 -0.40 15.17
N LYS A 92 9.40 -1.63 14.68
CA LYS A 92 10.71 -2.17 14.28
C LYS A 92 10.52 -3.12 13.09
N GLU A 93 11.52 -3.13 12.21
CA GLU A 93 11.59 -4.01 11.05
C GLU A 93 12.40 -5.26 11.39
N TYR A 94 11.97 -6.40 10.85
CA TYR A 94 12.66 -7.68 11.02
C TYR A 94 12.76 -8.42 9.69
N THR A 95 13.96 -8.95 9.44
CA THR A 95 14.25 -9.90 8.35
C THR A 95 14.67 -11.26 8.88
N ASN A 96 14.83 -11.37 10.21
CA ASN A 96 15.18 -12.59 10.92
C ASN A 96 14.06 -12.98 11.89
N LEU A 97 13.57 -14.21 11.77
CA LEU A 97 12.46 -14.71 12.59
C LEU A 97 12.81 -14.81 14.07
N ASP A 98 14.01 -15.32 14.39
CA ASP A 98 14.42 -15.52 15.78
C ASP A 98 14.58 -14.19 16.52
N GLU A 99 15.10 -13.17 15.82
CA GLU A 99 15.17 -11.81 16.34
C GLU A 99 13.77 -11.26 16.62
N ALA A 100 12.85 -11.38 15.64
CA ALA A 100 11.47 -10.94 15.81
C ALA A 100 10.80 -11.61 17.02
N ILE A 101 10.94 -12.93 17.17
CA ILE A 101 10.38 -13.69 18.30
C ILE A 101 10.99 -13.25 19.64
N SER A 102 12.30 -12.96 19.68
CA SER A 102 12.97 -12.57 20.92
C SER A 102 12.53 -11.19 21.44
N GLU A 103 12.11 -10.30 20.54
CA GLU A 103 11.77 -8.92 20.88
C GLU A 103 10.27 -8.60 20.86
N ILE A 104 9.42 -9.53 20.42
CA ILE A 104 7.99 -9.28 20.21
C ILE A 104 7.28 -8.71 21.42
N ASP A 105 7.65 -9.16 22.62
CA ASP A 105 7.04 -8.73 23.88
C ASP A 105 7.28 -7.24 24.20
N SER A 106 8.30 -6.62 23.57
CA SER A 106 8.62 -5.20 23.76
C SER A 106 7.56 -4.24 23.20
N PHE A 107 6.65 -4.74 22.37
CA PHE A 107 5.56 -3.96 21.78
C PHE A 107 4.27 -4.01 22.61
N GLY A 108 4.17 -4.96 23.57
CA GLY A 108 2.94 -5.24 24.27
C GLY A 108 1.90 -5.98 23.42
N TYR A 109 0.72 -6.23 24.00
CA TYR A 109 -0.38 -6.89 23.31
C TYR A 109 -1.70 -6.13 23.50
N PRO A 110 -2.58 -6.10 22.46
CA PRO A 110 -2.36 -6.65 21.12
C PRO A 110 -1.16 -5.99 20.42
N VAL A 111 -0.55 -6.70 19.45
CA VAL A 111 0.54 -6.19 18.64
C VAL A 111 0.16 -6.24 17.16
N VAL A 112 0.68 -5.32 16.35
CA VAL A 112 0.38 -5.30 14.91
C VAL A 112 1.57 -5.83 14.14
N ILE A 113 1.37 -6.90 13.35
CA ILE A 113 2.40 -7.52 12.51
C ILE A 113 1.99 -7.37 11.05
N LYS A 114 2.86 -6.76 10.25
CA LYS A 114 2.61 -6.44 8.84
C LYS A 114 3.69 -7.03 7.95
N ALA A 115 3.29 -7.73 6.89
CA ALA A 115 4.21 -8.06 5.80
C ALA A 115 4.60 -6.77 5.05
N ASP A 116 5.88 -6.58 4.74
CA ASP A 116 6.33 -5.43 3.96
C ASP A 116 6.01 -5.61 2.48
N GLY A 117 5.48 -4.56 1.85
CA GLY A 117 5.04 -4.60 0.46
C GLY A 117 3.53 -4.69 0.26
N LEU A 118 3.13 -4.76 -1.00
CA LEU A 118 1.72 -4.84 -1.41
C LEU A 118 1.18 -6.25 -1.16
N ALA A 119 0.25 -6.37 -0.22
CA ALA A 119 -0.41 -7.63 0.15
C ALA A 119 -1.95 -7.57 0.01
N ALA A 120 -2.46 -6.66 -0.81
CA ALA A 120 -3.89 -6.46 -1.08
C ALA A 120 -4.75 -6.38 0.21
N GLY A 121 -4.25 -5.65 1.21
CA GLY A 121 -4.93 -5.50 2.50
C GLY A 121 -4.92 -6.73 3.42
N LYS A 122 -4.32 -7.85 3.00
CA LYS A 122 -4.32 -9.13 3.76
C LYS A 122 -3.05 -9.36 4.58
N GLY A 123 -2.03 -8.54 4.39
CA GLY A 123 -0.72 -8.69 5.05
C GLY A 123 -0.64 -8.09 6.45
N VAL A 124 -1.75 -7.85 7.14
CA VAL A 124 -1.79 -7.29 8.50
C VAL A 124 -2.53 -8.25 9.42
N VAL A 125 -1.90 -8.62 10.54
CA VAL A 125 -2.50 -9.45 11.60
C VAL A 125 -2.29 -8.76 12.94
N ILE A 126 -3.25 -8.86 13.83
CA ILE A 126 -3.24 -8.23 15.15
C ILE A 126 -3.37 -9.31 16.23
N PRO A 127 -2.27 -10.00 16.59
CA PRO A 127 -2.29 -10.98 17.67
C PRO A 127 -2.55 -10.34 19.03
N GLU A 128 -3.37 -11.01 19.83
CA GLU A 128 -3.74 -10.53 21.16
C GLU A 128 -2.81 -11.05 22.28
N ASN A 129 -1.94 -12.01 21.95
CA ASN A 129 -1.03 -12.63 22.89
C ASN A 129 0.24 -13.12 22.20
N ARG A 130 1.24 -13.56 23.00
CA ARG A 130 2.55 -14.00 22.52
C ARG A 130 2.50 -15.24 21.63
N GLU A 131 1.65 -16.20 21.95
CA GLU A 131 1.56 -17.47 21.20
C GLU A 131 1.05 -17.24 19.78
N ASP A 132 -0.01 -16.45 19.63
CA ASP A 132 -0.57 -16.05 18.34
C ASP A 132 0.40 -15.18 17.55
N ALA A 133 1.16 -14.31 18.23
CA ALA A 133 2.17 -13.48 17.59
C ALA A 133 3.30 -14.33 16.99
N ILE A 134 3.84 -15.30 17.76
CA ILE A 134 4.86 -16.23 17.25
C ILE A 134 4.35 -17.06 16.08
N THR A 135 3.11 -17.53 16.15
CA THR A 135 2.48 -18.26 15.04
C THR A 135 2.38 -17.40 13.80
N THR A 136 1.92 -16.16 13.95
CA THR A 136 1.84 -15.18 12.84
C THR A 136 3.20 -14.91 12.22
N LEU A 137 4.25 -14.69 13.03
CA LEU A 137 5.61 -14.47 12.55
C LEU A 137 6.13 -15.66 11.73
N LYS A 138 5.88 -16.90 12.19
CA LYS A 138 6.26 -18.11 11.45
C LYS A 138 5.53 -18.23 10.12
N GLU A 139 4.21 -18.04 10.11
CA GLU A 139 3.40 -18.07 8.88
C GLU A 139 3.88 -17.05 7.85
N MET A 140 4.19 -15.83 8.29
CA MET A 140 4.62 -14.76 7.39
C MET A 140 6.03 -14.97 6.86
N MET A 141 7.00 -15.26 7.75
CA MET A 141 8.43 -15.26 7.42
C MET A 141 8.93 -16.62 6.95
N SER A 142 8.50 -17.73 7.59
CA SER A 142 8.96 -19.09 7.24
C SER A 142 8.09 -19.72 6.17
N ASP A 143 6.77 -19.71 6.35
CA ASP A 143 5.85 -20.40 5.45
C ASP A 143 5.53 -19.57 4.19
N LYS A 144 6.06 -18.32 4.14
CA LYS A 144 5.93 -17.41 3.00
C LYS A 144 4.46 -17.18 2.58
N LYS A 145 3.54 -17.13 3.53
CA LYS A 145 2.10 -16.94 3.30
C LYS A 145 1.78 -15.75 2.37
N PHE A 146 2.64 -14.75 2.36
CA PHE A 146 2.56 -13.56 1.51
C PHE A 146 3.68 -13.47 0.46
N GLY A 147 4.29 -14.61 0.12
CA GLY A 147 5.39 -14.66 -0.85
C GLY A 147 6.57 -13.77 -0.43
N LYS A 148 7.10 -12.99 -1.36
CA LYS A 148 8.24 -12.08 -1.09
C LYS A 148 7.93 -10.98 -0.08
N ALA A 149 6.66 -10.58 0.08
CA ALA A 149 6.28 -9.58 1.08
C ALA A 149 6.54 -10.03 2.52
N GLY A 150 6.63 -11.36 2.76
CA GLY A 150 6.99 -11.95 4.05
C GLY A 150 8.51 -12.04 4.30
N ASP A 151 9.36 -11.65 3.36
CA ASP A 151 10.82 -11.62 3.57
C ASP A 151 11.24 -10.55 4.58
N LYS A 152 10.45 -9.50 4.71
CA LYS A 152 10.56 -8.46 5.71
C LYS A 152 9.20 -8.22 6.35
N ILE A 153 9.18 -8.04 7.65
CA ILE A 153 8.00 -7.66 8.41
C ILE A 153 8.23 -6.37 9.17
N VAL A 154 7.15 -5.66 9.41
CA VAL A 154 7.08 -4.50 10.30
C VAL A 154 6.20 -4.88 11.49
N VAL A 155 6.76 -4.79 12.70
CA VAL A 155 6.02 -4.98 13.95
C VAL A 155 5.76 -3.61 14.55
N GLU A 156 4.53 -3.36 14.96
CA GLU A 156 4.10 -2.06 15.51
C GLU A 156 3.32 -2.24 16.82
N GLU A 157 3.42 -1.24 17.68
CA GLU A 157 2.48 -1.13 18.79
C GLU A 157 1.05 -0.97 18.28
N PHE A 158 0.10 -1.52 19.02
CA PHE A 158 -1.32 -1.33 18.72
C PHE A 158 -1.80 0.04 19.21
N LEU A 159 -2.31 0.86 18.30
CA LEU A 159 -2.92 2.14 18.63
C LEU A 159 -4.42 1.94 18.87
N ASN A 160 -4.89 2.32 20.06
CA ASN A 160 -6.31 2.29 20.36
C ASN A 160 -6.96 3.61 19.94
N GLY A 161 -8.04 3.54 19.16
CA GLY A 161 -8.72 4.73 18.65
C GLY A 161 -9.78 4.41 17.60
N ILE A 162 -10.35 5.46 17.04
CA ILE A 162 -11.31 5.39 15.95
C ILE A 162 -10.58 5.68 14.64
N GLU A 163 -10.65 4.74 13.71
CA GLU A 163 -10.05 4.89 12.38
C GLU A 163 -10.81 5.93 11.55
N THR A 164 -10.08 6.86 10.98
CA THR A 164 -10.63 7.90 10.10
C THR A 164 -9.66 8.11 8.94
N SER A 165 -10.18 8.18 7.72
CA SER A 165 -9.41 8.46 6.51
C SER A 165 -9.63 9.89 6.06
N ILE A 166 -8.54 10.59 5.79
CA ILE A 166 -8.55 11.92 5.17
C ILE A 166 -7.80 11.78 3.84
N LEU A 167 -8.51 11.99 2.73
CA LEU A 167 -7.95 11.99 1.40
C LEU A 167 -7.77 13.42 0.92
N ALA A 168 -6.75 13.65 0.12
CA ALA A 168 -6.49 14.95 -0.50
C ALA A 168 -5.91 14.78 -1.91
N PHE A 169 -6.25 15.70 -2.79
CA PHE A 169 -5.47 15.91 -4.01
C PHE A 169 -4.25 16.76 -3.66
N VAL A 170 -3.09 16.32 -4.07
CA VAL A 170 -1.82 16.99 -3.77
C VAL A 170 -1.05 17.19 -5.07
N ASP A 171 -0.60 18.42 -5.29
CA ASP A 171 0.29 18.78 -6.37
C ASP A 171 1.22 19.91 -5.90
N ASN A 172 2.52 19.62 -5.85
CA ASN A 172 3.56 20.53 -5.35
C ASN A 172 3.14 21.25 -4.06
N ASP A 173 2.77 22.53 -4.18
CA ASP A 173 2.40 23.39 -3.05
C ASP A 173 0.89 23.45 -2.78
N THR A 174 0.09 22.69 -3.53
CA THR A 174 -1.37 22.72 -3.42
C THR A 174 -1.89 21.43 -2.79
N ILE A 175 -2.68 21.58 -1.72
CA ILE A 175 -3.36 20.48 -1.05
C ILE A 175 -4.85 20.80 -1.01
N VAL A 176 -5.67 19.95 -1.63
CA VAL A 176 -7.14 20.09 -1.63
C VAL A 176 -7.74 18.90 -0.87
N PRO A 177 -8.10 19.06 0.40
CA PRO A 177 -8.72 17.99 1.19
C PRO A 177 -10.10 17.61 0.62
N MET A 178 -10.38 16.32 0.61
CA MET A 178 -11.72 15.78 0.34
C MET A 178 -12.52 15.70 1.64
N VAL A 179 -13.79 15.35 1.54
CA VAL A 179 -14.60 15.03 2.72
C VAL A 179 -13.97 13.84 3.45
N SER A 180 -13.96 13.90 4.79
CA SER A 180 -13.47 12.79 5.62
C SER A 180 -14.30 11.54 5.40
N SER A 181 -13.67 10.38 5.46
CA SER A 181 -14.33 9.09 5.32
C SER A 181 -13.92 8.15 6.45
N LYS A 182 -14.74 7.15 6.73
CA LYS A 182 -14.48 6.08 7.68
C LYS A 182 -14.48 4.76 6.94
N ASP A 183 -13.41 4.00 7.11
CA ASP A 183 -13.33 2.64 6.60
C ASP A 183 -13.97 1.65 7.59
N HIS A 184 -14.80 0.77 7.08
CA HIS A 184 -15.49 -0.26 7.86
C HIS A 184 -14.92 -1.63 7.48
N LYS A 185 -13.85 -2.04 8.15
CA LYS A 185 -13.15 -3.32 7.88
C LYS A 185 -13.80 -4.53 8.55
N LYS A 186 -14.54 -4.33 9.63
CA LYS A 186 -15.23 -5.39 10.36
C LYS A 186 -16.71 -5.40 10.02
N VAL A 187 -17.30 -6.60 9.87
CA VAL A 187 -18.74 -6.78 9.65
C VAL A 187 -19.52 -6.58 10.96
N PHE A 188 -18.89 -6.90 12.08
CA PHE A 188 -19.44 -6.70 13.43
C PHE A 188 -18.46 -5.89 14.27
N GLU A 189 -18.99 -5.10 15.19
CA GLU A 189 -18.19 -4.33 16.18
C GLU A 189 -17.59 -5.24 17.25
#